data_541ab17c87555bdcdcd1eab16eda126a
#
_entry.id   541ab17c87555bdcdcd1eab16eda126a
#
_cell.length_a   1.000
_cell.length_b   1.000
_cell.length_c   1.000
_cell.angle_alpha   90.00
_cell.angle_beta   90.00
_cell.angle_gamma   90.00
#
_symmetry.space_group_name_H-M   'P 1'
#
loop_
_entity.id
_entity.type
_entity.pdbx_description
1 polymer ?
#
loop_
_entity_poly.entity_id
_entity_poly.type
_entity_poly.pdbx_seq_one_letter_code
_entity_poly.pdbx_strand_id
1 'polypeptide(L)'
;MVTKLLLIHGRVQGVAYRDSMRIRADELGVTGWVRNRRDGTVEAMVQGTHEAVDAIIAWANWGPPAAKVTKVEIEDGIGDFQSFDVAPTA
;
A
#
# COMPACT_ATOMS: atom_id res chain seq x y z
N MET A 1 6.48 -4.43 -16.12
CA MET A 1 6.31 -3.70 -14.87
C MET A 1 4.84 -3.31 -14.71
N VAL A 2 4.31 -3.45 -13.53
CA VAL A 2 2.90 -3.21 -13.22
C VAL A 2 2.81 -2.09 -12.19
N THR A 3 1.83 -1.19 -12.36
CA THR A 3 1.58 -0.11 -11.39
C THR A 3 0.10 -0.10 -11.03
N LYS A 4 -0.20 -0.15 -9.74
CA LYS A 4 -1.58 -0.17 -9.23
C LYS A 4 -1.75 0.89 -8.13
N LEU A 5 -2.91 1.50 -8.11
CA LEU A 5 -3.33 2.39 -7.04
C LEU A 5 -4.31 1.65 -6.15
N LEU A 6 -4.03 1.62 -4.85
CA LEU A 6 -4.84 0.93 -3.86
C LEU A 6 -5.51 1.92 -2.94
N LEU A 7 -6.78 1.69 -2.62
CA LEU A 7 -7.48 2.42 -1.57
C LEU A 7 -7.96 1.41 -0.53
N ILE A 8 -7.43 1.51 0.67
CA ILE A 8 -7.60 0.52 1.73
C ILE A 8 -8.53 1.08 2.80
N HIS A 9 -9.64 0.36 3.03
CA HIS A 9 -10.68 0.73 3.98
C HIS A 9 -10.65 -0.17 5.21
N GLY A 10 -11.18 0.35 6.33
CA GLY A 10 -11.28 -0.36 7.58
C GLY A 10 -10.51 0.32 8.69
N ARG A 11 -10.12 -0.44 9.71
CA ARG A 11 -9.24 0.06 10.78
C ARG A 11 -7.80 -0.07 10.31
N VAL A 12 -7.30 0.97 9.63
CA VAL A 12 -6.01 0.95 8.95
C VAL A 12 -5.11 2.13 9.32
N GLN A 13 -5.62 3.09 10.10
CA GLN A 13 -4.82 4.18 10.63
C GLN A 13 -4.59 3.98 12.13
N GLY A 14 -3.42 4.41 12.62
CA GLY A 14 -3.05 4.23 14.02
C GLY A 14 -2.70 2.80 14.41
N VAL A 15 -2.44 1.94 13.44
CA VAL A 15 -2.15 0.50 13.65
C VAL A 15 -0.85 0.07 12.98
N ALA A 16 0.04 1.03 12.67
CA ALA A 16 1.32 0.81 11.99
C ALA A 16 1.20 0.28 10.54
N TYR A 17 0.08 0.55 9.88
CA TYR A 17 -0.16 0.02 8.53
C TYR A 17 0.86 0.52 7.52
N ARG A 18 1.12 1.84 7.50
CA ARG A 18 2.03 2.45 6.52
C ARG A 18 3.47 1.95 6.68
N ASP A 19 3.98 1.94 7.90
CA ASP A 19 5.35 1.46 8.15
C ASP A 19 5.50 -0.01 7.81
N SER A 20 4.51 -0.82 8.14
CA SER A 20 4.50 -2.25 7.83
C SER A 20 4.46 -2.49 6.32
N MET A 21 3.68 -1.69 5.57
CA MET A 21 3.64 -1.79 4.12
C MET A 21 4.99 -1.42 3.50
N ARG A 22 5.65 -0.38 4.01
CA ARG A 22 6.96 0.02 3.51
C ARG A 22 7.99 -1.11 3.70
N ILE A 23 8.01 -1.71 4.87
CA ILE A 23 8.93 -2.83 5.15
C ILE A 23 8.64 -3.99 4.18
N ARG A 24 7.37 -4.33 4.01
CA ARG A 24 6.97 -5.43 3.11
C ARG A 24 7.30 -5.12 1.66
N ALA A 25 7.06 -3.89 1.23
CA ALA A 25 7.39 -3.44 -0.12
C ALA A 25 8.88 -3.55 -0.40
N ASP A 26 9.72 -3.13 0.54
CA ASP A 26 11.18 -3.26 0.42
C ASP A 26 11.60 -4.72 0.29
N GLU A 27 11.01 -5.62 1.07
CA GLU A 27 11.30 -7.06 0.98
C GLU A 27 10.92 -7.65 -0.38
N LEU A 28 9.82 -7.16 -0.97
CA LEU A 28 9.29 -7.66 -2.23
C LEU A 28 9.90 -6.97 -3.47
N GLY A 29 10.65 -5.89 -3.27
CA GLY A 29 11.14 -5.09 -4.38
C GLY A 29 10.08 -4.20 -5.01
N VAL A 30 9.03 -3.86 -4.27
CA VAL A 30 7.98 -2.94 -4.72
C VAL A 30 8.40 -1.51 -4.44
N THR A 31 8.19 -0.63 -5.41
CA THR A 31 8.41 0.82 -5.27
C THR A 31 7.07 1.56 -5.32
N GLY A 32 7.06 2.82 -4.91
CA GLY A 32 5.86 3.64 -4.87
C GLY A 32 5.76 4.42 -3.56
N TRP A 33 4.55 4.54 -3.04
CA TRP A 33 4.31 5.29 -1.80
C TRP A 33 3.03 4.83 -1.12
N VAL A 34 2.91 5.16 0.17
CA VAL A 34 1.72 4.91 0.98
C VAL A 34 1.47 6.13 1.86
N ARG A 35 0.20 6.49 2.03
CA ARG A 35 -0.19 7.63 2.87
C ARG A 35 -1.56 7.41 3.52
N ASN A 36 -1.76 8.06 4.67
CA ASN A 36 -3.09 8.19 5.25
C ASN A 36 -3.88 9.25 4.47
N ARG A 37 -5.17 9.07 4.43
CA ARG A 37 -6.11 10.11 3.96
C ARG A 37 -6.94 10.62 5.12
N ARG A 38 -7.43 11.85 5.00
CA ARG A 38 -8.24 12.46 6.06
C ARG A 38 -9.58 11.79 6.27
N ASP A 39 -10.05 11.03 5.29
CA ASP A 39 -11.30 10.25 5.38
C ASP A 39 -11.15 8.93 6.15
N GLY A 40 -9.96 8.64 6.67
CA GLY A 40 -9.68 7.42 7.43
C GLY A 40 -9.12 6.28 6.61
N THR A 41 -9.09 6.39 5.29
CA THR A 41 -8.52 5.35 4.42
C THR A 41 -7.00 5.48 4.33
N VAL A 42 -6.36 4.43 3.82
CA VAL A 42 -4.95 4.45 3.42
C VAL A 42 -4.89 4.28 1.91
N GLU A 43 -4.08 5.11 1.27
CA GLU A 43 -3.90 5.07 -0.17
C GLU A 43 -2.45 4.68 -0.48
N ALA A 44 -2.25 3.80 -1.46
CA ALA A 44 -0.92 3.35 -1.84
C ALA A 44 -0.79 3.22 -3.35
N MET A 45 0.35 3.68 -3.87
CA MET A 45 0.76 3.40 -5.24
C MET A 45 1.85 2.34 -5.18
N VAL A 46 1.68 1.23 -5.90
CA VAL A 46 2.62 0.11 -5.87
C VAL A 46 3.06 -0.22 -7.28
N GLN A 47 4.36 -0.38 -7.47
CA GLN A 47 4.98 -0.65 -8.77
C GLN A 47 6.04 -1.73 -8.62
N GLY A 48 6.09 -2.65 -9.59
CA GLY A 48 7.08 -3.71 -9.60
C GLY A 48 6.74 -4.79 -10.62
N THR A 49 7.38 -5.95 -10.47
CA THR A 49 7.01 -7.11 -11.27
C THR A 49 5.58 -7.52 -10.96
N HIS A 50 4.95 -8.25 -11.88
CA HIS A 50 3.59 -8.73 -11.67
C HIS A 50 3.49 -9.53 -10.35
N GLU A 51 4.43 -10.42 -10.09
CA GLU A 51 4.46 -11.24 -8.87
C GLU A 51 4.62 -10.39 -7.61
N ALA A 52 5.50 -9.40 -7.65
CA ALA A 52 5.75 -8.53 -6.49
C ALA A 52 4.52 -7.69 -6.16
N VAL A 53 3.87 -7.13 -7.18
CA VAL A 53 2.66 -6.32 -6.99
C VAL A 53 1.51 -7.19 -6.49
N ASP A 54 1.32 -8.39 -7.04
CA ASP A 54 0.31 -9.32 -6.52
C ASP A 54 0.55 -9.67 -5.06
N ALA A 55 1.82 -9.87 -4.67
CA ALA A 55 2.18 -10.19 -3.29
C ALA A 55 1.89 -9.05 -2.32
N ILE A 56 2.21 -7.81 -2.68
CA ILE A 56 1.92 -6.65 -1.81
C ILE A 56 0.41 -6.39 -1.72
N ILE A 57 -0.34 -6.63 -2.78
CA ILE A 57 -1.80 -6.51 -2.76
C ILE A 57 -2.41 -7.58 -1.84
N ALA A 58 -1.92 -8.81 -1.91
CA ALA A 58 -2.36 -9.88 -1.01
C ALA A 58 -2.10 -9.50 0.44
N TRP A 59 -0.90 -8.97 0.75
CA TRP A 59 -0.58 -8.48 2.08
C TRP A 59 -1.49 -7.33 2.51
N ALA A 60 -1.80 -6.41 1.58
CA ALA A 60 -2.62 -5.22 1.87
C ALA A 60 -4.02 -5.58 2.38
N ASN A 61 -4.57 -6.72 1.96
CA ASN A 61 -5.86 -7.21 2.41
C ASN A 61 -5.86 -7.65 3.88
N TRP A 62 -4.70 -7.85 4.48
CA TRP A 62 -4.53 -8.23 5.89
C TRP A 62 -3.93 -7.10 6.72
N GLY A 63 -2.83 -6.54 6.26
CA GLY A 63 -2.07 -5.55 7.01
C GLY A 63 -1.39 -6.15 8.24
N PRO A 64 -0.89 -5.28 9.16
CA PRO A 64 -0.31 -5.74 10.43
C PRO A 64 -1.38 -6.29 11.36
N PRO A 65 -0.97 -6.98 12.46
CA PRO A 65 -1.92 -7.69 13.33
C PRO A 65 -3.05 -6.85 13.91
N ALA A 66 -2.82 -5.55 14.18
CA ALA A 66 -3.84 -4.67 14.76
C ALA A 66 -4.78 -4.07 13.71
N ALA A 67 -4.50 -4.24 12.43
CA ALA A 67 -5.35 -3.73 11.37
C ALA A 67 -6.58 -4.63 11.14
N LYS A 68 -7.66 -4.00 10.70
CA LYS A 68 -8.86 -4.72 10.24
C LYS A 68 -9.26 -4.14 8.90
N VAL A 69 -8.81 -4.79 7.84
CA VAL A 69 -9.11 -4.37 6.47
C VAL A 69 -10.48 -4.89 6.07
N THR A 70 -11.36 -3.99 5.63
CA THR A 70 -12.70 -4.36 5.20
C THR A 70 -12.82 -4.42 3.69
N LYS A 71 -11.98 -3.65 2.97
CA LYS A 71 -12.05 -3.57 1.51
C LYS A 71 -10.76 -2.98 0.98
N VAL A 72 -10.29 -3.48 -0.14
CA VAL A 72 -9.20 -2.87 -0.92
C VAL A 72 -9.73 -2.63 -2.32
N GLU A 73 -9.79 -1.36 -2.72
CA GLU A 73 -10.11 -0.98 -4.09
C GLU A 73 -8.82 -0.88 -4.89
N ILE A 74 -8.82 -1.41 -6.08
CA ILE A 74 -7.62 -1.50 -6.93
C ILE A 74 -7.96 -0.91 -8.28
N GLU A 75 -7.11 0.01 -8.75
CA GLU A 75 -7.20 0.52 -10.11
C GLU A 75 -5.80 0.67 -10.69
N ASP A 76 -5.70 0.89 -11.98
CA ASP A 76 -4.41 1.13 -12.62
C ASP A 76 -3.82 2.43 -12.11
N GLY A 77 -2.52 2.41 -11.85
CA GLY A 77 -1.76 3.57 -11.43
C GLY A 77 -0.80 4.04 -12.51
N ILE A 78 -0.19 5.19 -12.26
CA ILE A 78 0.81 5.78 -13.15
C ILE A 78 1.97 6.30 -12.31
N GLY A 79 3.12 6.47 -12.95
CA GLY A 79 4.30 7.03 -12.34
C GLY A 79 5.51 6.14 -12.52
N ASP A 80 6.66 6.66 -12.07
CA ASP A 80 7.92 5.95 -12.09
C ASP A 80 8.59 6.20 -10.75
N PHE A 81 8.87 5.12 -10.02
CA PHE A 81 9.30 5.20 -8.63
C PHE A 81 10.63 4.49 -8.42
N GLN A 82 11.51 5.10 -7.62
CA GLN A 82 12.84 4.56 -7.32
C GLN A 82 12.91 3.90 -5.93
N SER A 83 11.96 4.20 -5.06
CA SER A 83 11.91 3.70 -3.69
C SER A 83 10.47 3.54 -3.26
N PHE A 84 10.25 2.96 -2.07
CA PHE A 84 8.93 2.95 -1.46
C PHE A 84 8.93 3.87 -0.25
N ASP A 85 8.07 4.88 -0.27
CA ASP A 85 8.09 5.97 0.71
C ASP A 85 6.76 6.09 1.45
N VAL A 86 6.84 6.52 2.72
CA VAL A 86 5.66 6.95 3.46
C VAL A 86 5.47 8.44 3.17
N ALA A 87 4.36 8.78 2.54
CA ALA A 87 4.05 10.14 2.14
C ALA A 87 3.19 10.85 3.19
N PRO A 88 3.15 12.20 3.19
CA PRO A 88 2.29 12.95 4.10
C PRO A 88 0.82 12.65 3.90
N THR A 89 0.04 12.82 4.98
CA THR A 89 -1.42 12.65 4.96
C THR A 89 -2.07 13.61 3.96
N ALA A 90 -3.00 13.08 3.21
CA ALA A 90 -3.71 13.86 2.18
C ALA A 90 -5.21 13.99 2.45
#